data_0674a19069b4c5451637ac7f8bc155a1
#
_entry.id   0674a19069b4c5451637ac7f8bc155a1
#
_cell.length_a   1.000
_cell.length_b   1.000
_cell.length_c   1.000
_cell.angle_alpha   90.00
_cell.angle_beta   90.00
_cell.angle_gamma   90.00
#
_symmetry.space_group_name_H-M   'P 1'
#
loop_
_entity.id
_entity.type
_entity.pdbx_description
1 polymer ?
#
loop_
_entity_poly.entity_id
_entity_poly.type
_entity_poly.pdbx_seq_one_letter_code
_entity_poly.pdbx_strand_id
1 'polypeptide(L)'
;SVQVVEASFSGDSVASFSAQINTLKDCKFVFMPIYSAPAAQFMTEAKNVIAKDAVYYGCDGLDGIDTSVQNFNINDIPQEISFLSHFNSKATDGKAAEFIKKYTEKYGSDTLNQFGASAYDCAYALYEALKQAGNKVSVTSSASDYCEALKGIFQGGFTFSGVTGDKITWDKDGFVNKDAIKYVVKEADKD
;
A
#
# COMPACT_ATOMS: atom_id res chain seq x y z
N SER A 1 -27.70 -0.71 -11.67
CA SER A 1 -26.69 0.35 -11.90
C SER A 1 -26.14 0.78 -10.56
N VAL A 2 -24.84 1.00 -10.48
CA VAL A 2 -24.18 1.60 -9.30
C VAL A 2 -24.20 3.11 -9.51
N GLN A 3 -24.67 3.85 -8.50
CA GLN A 3 -24.56 5.29 -8.50
C GLN A 3 -23.20 5.68 -7.88
N VAL A 4 -22.41 6.44 -8.59
CA VAL A 4 -21.12 6.97 -8.11
C VAL A 4 -21.33 8.43 -7.71
N VAL A 5 -20.86 8.78 -6.51
CA VAL A 5 -20.85 10.14 -5.97
C VAL A 5 -19.40 10.52 -5.70
N GLU A 6 -18.99 11.71 -6.15
CA GLU A 6 -17.62 12.21 -5.98
C GLU A 6 -17.59 13.37 -4.99
N ALA A 7 -16.59 13.37 -4.13
CA ALA A 7 -16.29 14.48 -3.23
C ALA A 7 -14.77 14.71 -3.20
N SER A 8 -14.35 15.88 -3.64
CA SER A 8 -12.93 16.25 -3.73
C SER A 8 -12.54 17.27 -2.65
N PHE A 9 -11.24 17.32 -2.38
CA PHE A 9 -10.61 18.37 -1.58
C PHE A 9 -9.24 18.71 -2.17
N SER A 10 -8.66 19.80 -1.74
CA SER A 10 -7.35 20.23 -2.22
C SER A 10 -6.40 20.54 -1.04
N GLY A 11 -5.12 20.32 -1.25
CA GLY A 11 -4.05 20.54 -0.27
C GLY A 11 -3.81 19.35 0.67
N ASP A 12 -2.71 19.43 1.41
CA ASP A 12 -2.24 18.38 2.32
C ASP A 12 -2.89 18.49 3.73
N SER A 13 -3.56 19.60 4.01
CA SER A 13 -4.30 19.82 5.26
C SER A 13 -5.66 20.44 4.97
N VAL A 14 -6.70 19.85 5.55
CA VAL A 14 -8.08 20.28 5.42
C VAL A 14 -8.59 20.64 6.79
N ALA A 15 -9.19 21.83 6.95
CA ALA A 15 -9.71 22.27 8.23
C ALA A 15 -10.90 21.41 8.71
N SER A 16 -11.74 20.95 7.80
CA SER A 16 -12.85 20.04 8.06
C SER A 16 -13.34 19.38 6.76
N PHE A 17 -13.78 18.15 6.87
CA PHE A 17 -14.41 17.37 5.78
C PHE A 17 -15.94 17.47 5.78
N SER A 18 -16.54 18.38 6.51
CA SER A 18 -18.00 18.46 6.67
C SER A 18 -18.78 18.52 5.34
N ALA A 19 -18.26 19.23 4.33
CA ALA A 19 -18.87 19.29 3.00
C ALA A 19 -18.81 17.95 2.28
N GLN A 20 -17.66 17.27 2.29
CA GLN A 20 -17.45 15.96 1.68
C GLN A 20 -18.31 14.89 2.37
N ILE A 21 -18.36 14.93 3.72
CA ILE A 21 -19.17 14.03 4.53
C ILE A 21 -20.65 14.19 4.18
N ASN A 22 -21.15 15.44 4.08
CA ASN A 22 -22.54 15.67 3.70
C ASN A 22 -22.87 15.14 2.29
N THR A 23 -21.91 15.21 1.37
CA THR A 23 -22.06 14.66 0.02
C THR A 23 -22.10 13.13 0.04
N LEU A 24 -21.31 12.48 0.90
CA LEU A 24 -21.11 11.03 0.95
C LEU A 24 -21.97 10.30 2.00
N LYS A 25 -22.77 11.01 2.80
CA LYS A 25 -23.47 10.46 3.97
C LYS A 25 -24.34 9.23 3.72
N ASP A 26 -24.90 9.12 2.51
CA ASP A 26 -25.78 8.02 2.12
C ASP A 26 -25.04 6.89 1.38
N CYS A 27 -23.71 7.01 1.21
CA CYS A 27 -22.89 6.00 0.56
C CYS A 27 -22.63 4.82 1.49
N LYS A 28 -22.78 3.61 0.96
CA LYS A 28 -22.46 2.34 1.65
C LYS A 28 -21.03 1.87 1.43
N PHE A 29 -20.35 2.46 0.46
CA PHE A 29 -18.97 2.17 0.13
C PHE A 29 -18.28 3.50 -0.20
N VAL A 30 -17.24 3.83 0.54
CA VAL A 30 -16.47 5.07 0.36
C VAL A 30 -15.04 4.69 -0.02
N PHE A 31 -14.71 4.87 -1.30
CA PHE A 31 -13.36 4.67 -1.79
C PHE A 31 -12.52 5.91 -1.51
N MET A 32 -11.40 5.72 -0.83
CA MET A 32 -10.51 6.79 -0.37
C MET A 32 -9.09 6.58 -0.90
N PRO A 33 -8.77 7.02 -2.14
CA PRO A 33 -7.42 6.99 -2.68
C PRO A 33 -6.58 8.16 -2.14
N ILE A 34 -6.48 8.24 -0.82
CA ILE A 34 -5.81 9.33 -0.07
C ILE A 34 -4.89 8.74 1.00
N TYR A 35 -4.04 9.57 1.58
CA TYR A 35 -3.13 9.15 2.65
C TYR A 35 -3.81 9.04 4.01
N SER A 36 -3.16 8.32 4.92
CA SER A 36 -3.69 7.95 6.24
C SER A 36 -4.11 9.15 7.09
N ALA A 37 -3.38 10.26 7.09
CA ALA A 37 -3.72 11.41 7.94
C ALA A 37 -5.04 12.09 7.53
N PRO A 38 -5.29 12.51 6.28
CA PRO A 38 -6.59 13.04 5.87
C PRO A 38 -7.71 12.00 5.96
N ALA A 39 -7.42 10.71 5.73
CA ALA A 39 -8.40 9.63 5.88
C ALA A 39 -8.85 9.48 7.33
N ALA A 40 -7.93 9.49 8.28
CA ALA A 40 -8.24 9.42 9.72
C ALA A 40 -9.08 10.60 10.19
N GLN A 41 -8.77 11.81 9.71
CA GLN A 41 -9.58 13.01 9.99
C GLN A 41 -10.99 12.85 9.44
N PHE A 42 -11.13 12.45 8.16
CA PHE A 42 -12.44 12.21 7.54
C PHE A 42 -13.25 11.18 8.34
N MET A 43 -12.67 10.02 8.65
CA MET A 43 -13.34 8.96 9.40
C MET A 43 -13.78 9.44 10.79
N THR A 44 -12.94 10.22 11.48
CA THR A 44 -13.25 10.77 12.80
C THR A 44 -14.45 11.72 12.74
N GLU A 45 -14.49 12.61 11.75
CA GLU A 45 -15.59 13.55 11.56
C GLU A 45 -16.87 12.84 11.07
N ALA A 46 -16.73 11.76 10.29
CA ALA A 46 -17.83 11.05 9.64
C ALA A 46 -18.46 9.94 10.48
N LYS A 47 -17.81 9.49 11.56
CA LYS A 47 -18.17 8.25 12.30
C LYS A 47 -19.62 8.12 12.76
N ASN A 48 -20.28 9.27 13.03
CA ASN A 48 -21.68 9.31 13.45
C ASN A 48 -22.64 9.80 12.35
N VAL A 49 -22.13 10.08 11.14
CA VAL A 49 -22.91 10.63 10.01
C VAL A 49 -23.10 9.57 8.93
N ILE A 50 -22.01 8.88 8.54
CA ILE A 50 -22.05 7.77 7.59
C ILE A 50 -22.50 6.50 8.34
N ALA A 51 -23.35 5.73 7.70
CA ALA A 51 -23.93 4.54 8.31
C ALA A 51 -22.86 3.55 8.80
N LYS A 52 -23.09 2.88 9.95
CA LYS A 52 -22.15 1.96 10.56
C LYS A 52 -21.79 0.77 9.67
N ASP A 53 -22.74 0.33 8.83
CA ASP A 53 -22.57 -0.77 7.87
C ASP A 53 -21.89 -0.34 6.56
N ALA A 54 -21.45 0.91 6.45
CA ALA A 54 -20.64 1.36 5.34
C ALA A 54 -19.20 0.82 5.44
N VAL A 55 -18.52 0.76 4.31
CA VAL A 55 -17.13 0.32 4.19
C VAL A 55 -16.26 1.49 3.74
N TYR A 56 -15.22 1.79 4.50
CA TYR A 56 -14.12 2.65 4.08
C TYR A 56 -13.05 1.79 3.41
N TYR A 57 -12.84 2.03 2.12
CA TYR A 57 -11.93 1.24 1.32
C TYR A 57 -10.87 2.13 0.69
N GLY A 58 -9.62 1.90 1.01
CA GLY A 58 -8.50 2.67 0.50
C GLY A 58 -7.58 1.90 -0.43
N CYS A 59 -6.47 2.55 -0.73
CA CYS A 59 -5.33 1.95 -1.39
C CYS A 59 -4.12 1.96 -0.43
N ASP A 60 -2.92 1.79 -0.96
CA ASP A 60 -1.66 1.77 -0.21
C ASP A 60 -1.43 2.98 0.70
N GLY A 61 -2.02 4.14 0.37
CA GLY A 61 -1.96 5.35 1.20
C GLY A 61 -2.55 5.19 2.61
N LEU A 62 -3.40 4.17 2.84
CA LEU A 62 -3.94 3.88 4.18
C LEU A 62 -3.05 2.98 5.04
N ASP A 63 -1.95 2.45 4.51
CA ASP A 63 -1.07 1.59 5.31
C ASP A 63 -0.52 2.34 6.54
N GLY A 64 -0.63 1.70 7.71
CA GLY A 64 -0.24 2.29 9.00
C GLY A 64 -1.24 3.29 9.58
N ILE A 65 -2.47 3.39 9.06
CA ILE A 65 -3.49 4.32 9.59
C ILE A 65 -3.78 4.08 11.08
N ASP A 66 -3.67 2.84 11.54
CA ASP A 66 -3.91 2.42 12.92
C ASP A 66 -2.73 2.73 13.87
N THR A 67 -1.54 2.99 13.34
CA THR A 67 -0.32 3.14 14.14
C THR A 67 0.41 4.45 13.92
N SER A 68 0.33 5.06 12.72
CA SER A 68 1.13 6.22 12.33
C SER A 68 0.43 7.58 12.51
N VAL A 69 -0.91 7.58 12.68
CA VAL A 69 -1.68 8.83 12.79
C VAL A 69 -1.89 9.20 14.26
N GLN A 70 -1.29 10.31 14.69
CA GLN A 70 -1.43 10.79 16.06
C GLN A 70 -2.89 11.16 16.39
N ASN A 71 -3.32 10.83 17.60
CA ASN A 71 -4.67 11.11 18.11
C ASN A 71 -5.82 10.46 17.32
N PHE A 72 -5.53 9.46 16.47
CA PHE A 72 -6.52 8.65 15.82
C PHE A 72 -6.62 7.31 16.53
N ASN A 73 -7.83 6.98 16.99
CA ASN A 73 -8.13 5.67 17.54
C ASN A 73 -9.08 4.93 16.59
N ILE A 74 -8.56 3.95 15.91
CA ILE A 74 -9.31 3.16 14.94
C ILE A 74 -10.52 2.44 15.56
N ASN A 75 -10.47 2.13 16.87
CA ASN A 75 -11.59 1.50 17.58
C ASN A 75 -12.78 2.42 17.80
N ASP A 76 -12.60 3.75 17.63
CA ASP A 76 -13.69 4.72 17.69
C ASP A 76 -14.49 4.81 16.38
N ILE A 77 -14.06 4.13 15.32
CA ILE A 77 -14.69 4.13 14.02
C ILE A 77 -15.54 2.87 13.91
N PRO A 78 -16.89 2.97 13.82
CA PRO A 78 -17.75 1.80 13.79
C PRO A 78 -17.76 1.05 12.45
N GLN A 79 -17.34 1.69 11.36
CA GLN A 79 -17.34 1.14 10.01
C GLN A 79 -16.16 0.17 9.78
N GLU A 80 -16.30 -0.74 8.80
CA GLU A 80 -15.18 -1.51 8.29
C GLU A 80 -14.14 -0.57 7.65
N ILE A 81 -12.85 -0.82 7.95
CA ILE A 81 -11.73 -0.14 7.31
C ILE A 81 -10.86 -1.17 6.64
N SER A 82 -10.73 -1.08 5.34
CA SER A 82 -9.89 -1.97 4.54
C SER A 82 -9.20 -1.22 3.40
N PHE A 83 -8.13 -1.80 2.87
CA PHE A 83 -7.41 -1.22 1.73
C PHE A 83 -6.70 -2.29 0.90
N LEU A 84 -6.27 -1.90 -0.31
CA LEU A 84 -5.39 -2.72 -1.13
C LEU A 84 -3.95 -2.56 -0.66
N SER A 85 -3.29 -3.68 -0.43
CA SER A 85 -1.88 -3.75 -0.08
C SER A 85 -1.16 -4.76 -0.95
N HIS A 86 0.16 -4.67 -1.01
CA HIS A 86 1.04 -5.66 -1.62
C HIS A 86 1.87 -6.42 -0.58
N PHE A 87 1.64 -6.17 0.69
CA PHE A 87 2.39 -6.78 1.78
C PHE A 87 1.46 -7.21 2.91
N ASN A 88 1.55 -8.47 3.30
CA ASN A 88 0.84 -8.99 4.47
C ASN A 88 1.76 -8.90 5.70
N SER A 89 1.61 -7.86 6.50
CA SER A 89 2.37 -7.68 7.75
C SER A 89 2.06 -8.72 8.84
N LYS A 90 1.05 -9.56 8.62
CA LYS A 90 0.65 -10.66 9.52
C LYS A 90 0.98 -12.04 8.94
N ALA A 91 1.82 -12.12 7.91
CA ALA A 91 2.23 -13.38 7.32
C ALA A 91 2.97 -14.25 8.35
N THR A 92 2.60 -15.54 8.40
CA THR A 92 3.16 -16.52 9.34
C THR A 92 4.11 -17.52 8.67
N ASP A 93 4.22 -17.47 7.34
CA ASP A 93 5.07 -18.36 6.56
C ASP A 93 5.72 -17.64 5.37
N GLY A 94 6.64 -18.33 4.70
CA GLY A 94 7.32 -17.85 3.51
C GLY A 94 8.27 -16.66 3.75
N LYS A 95 8.68 -16.02 2.67
CA LYS A 95 9.64 -14.90 2.68
C LYS A 95 9.13 -13.69 3.47
N ALA A 96 7.82 -13.44 3.42
CA ALA A 96 7.23 -12.33 4.16
C ALA A 96 7.39 -12.52 5.68
N ALA A 97 7.12 -13.72 6.21
CA ALA A 97 7.31 -14.00 7.63
C ALA A 97 8.78 -13.89 8.07
N GLU A 98 9.72 -14.38 7.25
CA GLU A 98 11.15 -14.23 7.54
C GLU A 98 11.59 -12.76 7.56
N PHE A 99 11.09 -11.97 6.62
CA PHE A 99 11.35 -10.53 6.57
C PHE A 99 10.79 -9.83 7.80
N ILE A 100 9.51 -10.08 8.14
CA ILE A 100 8.84 -9.52 9.32
C ILE A 100 9.67 -9.81 10.57
N LYS A 101 10.07 -11.05 10.78
CA LYS A 101 10.87 -11.46 11.94
C LYS A 101 12.18 -10.66 12.00
N LYS A 102 12.98 -10.66 10.94
CA LYS A 102 14.29 -9.98 10.90
C LYS A 102 14.14 -8.46 11.03
N TYR A 103 13.10 -7.89 10.40
CA TYR A 103 12.83 -6.46 10.47
C TYR A 103 12.46 -6.06 11.88
N THR A 104 11.52 -6.78 12.50
CA THR A 104 11.01 -6.49 13.84
C THR A 104 12.10 -6.65 14.91
N GLU A 105 12.94 -7.68 14.79
CA GLU A 105 14.09 -7.88 15.68
C GLU A 105 15.09 -6.70 15.64
N LYS A 106 15.24 -6.06 14.49
CA LYS A 106 16.22 -4.99 14.29
C LYS A 106 15.67 -3.58 14.49
N TYR A 107 14.43 -3.34 14.10
CA TYR A 107 13.86 -1.99 14.01
C TYR A 107 12.57 -1.81 14.83
N GLY A 108 12.03 -2.87 15.42
CA GLY A 108 10.72 -2.86 16.06
C GLY A 108 9.57 -3.05 15.04
N SER A 109 8.36 -3.25 15.56
CA SER A 109 7.16 -3.48 14.76
C SER A 109 6.51 -2.19 14.24
N ASP A 110 6.72 -1.08 14.94
CA ASP A 110 5.96 0.16 14.75
C ASP A 110 6.24 0.86 13.40
N THR A 111 7.38 0.53 12.77
CA THR A 111 7.77 1.06 11.46
C THR A 111 7.58 0.06 10.33
N LEU A 112 7.09 -1.15 10.62
CA LEU A 112 6.85 -2.18 9.63
C LEU A 112 5.64 -1.82 8.77
N ASN A 113 5.85 -1.63 7.46
CA ASN A 113 4.80 -1.29 6.50
C ASN A 113 5.15 -1.82 5.10
N GLN A 114 4.20 -1.71 4.16
CA GLN A 114 4.40 -2.16 2.79
C GLN A 114 5.46 -1.36 2.02
N PHE A 115 5.69 -0.10 2.36
CA PHE A 115 6.70 0.73 1.68
C PHE A 115 8.11 0.23 1.96
N GLY A 116 8.41 -0.10 3.23
CA GLY A 116 9.66 -0.71 3.63
C GLY A 116 9.87 -2.09 3.01
N ALA A 117 8.82 -2.92 2.97
CA ALA A 117 8.84 -4.22 2.32
C ALA A 117 9.05 -4.11 0.80
N SER A 118 8.39 -3.16 0.14
CA SER A 118 8.57 -2.90 -1.29
C SER A 118 9.97 -2.38 -1.62
N ALA A 119 10.52 -1.50 -0.80
CA ALA A 119 11.90 -1.03 -0.96
C ALA A 119 12.93 -2.16 -0.82
N TYR A 120 12.69 -3.08 0.12
CA TYR A 120 13.49 -4.30 0.25
C TYR A 120 13.44 -5.15 -1.03
N ASP A 121 12.25 -5.40 -1.57
CA ASP A 121 12.09 -6.15 -2.81
C ASP A 121 12.72 -5.44 -4.01
N CYS A 122 12.65 -4.11 -4.11
CA CYS A 122 13.33 -3.35 -5.15
C CYS A 122 14.84 -3.59 -5.13
N ALA A 123 15.47 -3.55 -3.96
CA ALA A 123 16.90 -3.81 -3.84
C ALA A 123 17.29 -5.23 -4.29
N TYR A 124 16.50 -6.23 -3.92
CA TYR A 124 16.77 -7.62 -4.31
C TYR A 124 16.42 -7.89 -5.78
N ALA A 125 15.35 -7.31 -6.31
CA ALA A 125 15.03 -7.42 -7.74
C ALA A 125 16.15 -6.84 -8.62
N LEU A 126 16.69 -5.66 -8.24
CA LEU A 126 17.85 -5.06 -8.91
C LEU A 126 19.08 -5.97 -8.80
N TYR A 127 19.36 -6.52 -7.63
CA TYR A 127 20.48 -7.44 -7.43
C TYR A 127 20.39 -8.68 -8.33
N GLU A 128 19.21 -9.34 -8.37
CA GLU A 128 19.01 -10.52 -9.22
C GLU A 128 19.04 -10.16 -10.71
N ALA A 129 18.51 -9.01 -11.12
CA ALA A 129 18.60 -8.54 -12.50
C ALA A 129 20.06 -8.25 -12.90
N LEU A 130 20.86 -7.65 -12.02
CA LEU A 130 22.30 -7.43 -12.26
C LEU A 130 23.06 -8.75 -12.40
N LYS A 131 22.74 -9.76 -11.62
CA LYS A 131 23.34 -11.09 -11.79
C LYS A 131 23.02 -11.67 -13.17
N GLN A 132 21.78 -11.50 -13.67
CA GLN A 132 21.41 -11.92 -15.02
C GLN A 132 22.07 -11.08 -16.12
N ALA A 133 22.37 -9.81 -15.85
CA ALA A 133 23.13 -8.99 -16.79
C ALA A 133 24.54 -9.56 -17.03
N GLY A 134 25.14 -10.20 -16.02
CA GLY A 134 26.43 -10.87 -16.14
C GLY A 134 27.52 -9.94 -16.73
N ASN A 135 28.17 -10.40 -17.81
CA ASN A 135 29.25 -9.67 -18.45
C ASN A 135 28.80 -8.49 -19.35
N LYS A 136 27.49 -8.19 -19.42
CA LYS A 136 26.99 -7.01 -20.17
C LYS A 136 27.39 -5.71 -19.53
N VAL A 137 27.64 -5.71 -18.23
CA VAL A 137 28.11 -4.57 -17.44
C VAL A 137 29.29 -4.96 -16.56
N SER A 138 30.16 -4.01 -16.26
CA SER A 138 31.34 -4.18 -15.42
C SER A 138 31.52 -2.95 -14.51
N VAL A 139 32.41 -3.02 -13.53
CA VAL A 139 32.71 -1.90 -12.63
C VAL A 139 33.17 -0.62 -13.34
N THR A 140 33.55 -0.71 -14.62
CA THR A 140 33.95 0.43 -15.47
C THR A 140 32.84 0.90 -16.41
N SER A 141 31.68 0.20 -16.42
CA SER A 141 30.54 0.61 -17.24
C SER A 141 29.93 1.91 -16.75
N SER A 142 29.40 2.70 -17.68
CA SER A 142 28.70 3.94 -17.35
C SER A 142 27.33 3.64 -16.69
N ALA A 143 26.75 4.63 -16.01
CA ALA A 143 25.39 4.52 -15.49
C ALA A 143 24.36 4.22 -16.61
N SER A 144 24.57 4.78 -17.81
CA SER A 144 23.72 4.51 -18.97
C SER A 144 23.78 3.05 -19.38
N ASP A 145 24.97 2.43 -19.40
CA ASP A 145 25.12 1.02 -19.76
C ASP A 145 24.39 0.10 -18.76
N TYR A 146 24.49 0.43 -17.47
CA TYR A 146 23.74 -0.28 -16.42
C TYR A 146 22.23 -0.14 -16.62
N CYS A 147 21.73 1.07 -16.88
CA CYS A 147 20.30 1.32 -17.09
C CYS A 147 19.77 0.56 -18.29
N GLU A 148 20.48 0.57 -19.43
CA GLU A 148 20.06 -0.16 -20.64
C GLU A 148 20.12 -1.68 -20.43
N ALA A 149 21.12 -2.20 -19.72
CA ALA A 149 21.20 -3.62 -19.41
C ALA A 149 20.05 -4.06 -18.49
N LEU A 150 19.76 -3.30 -17.43
CA LEU A 150 18.64 -3.58 -16.52
C LEU A 150 17.30 -3.49 -17.24
N LYS A 151 17.07 -2.43 -18.03
CA LYS A 151 15.87 -2.28 -18.85
C LYS A 151 15.64 -3.52 -19.73
N GLY A 152 16.69 -3.97 -20.44
CA GLY A 152 16.60 -5.17 -21.26
C GLY A 152 16.27 -6.45 -20.48
N ILE A 153 16.71 -6.57 -19.22
CA ILE A 153 16.37 -7.68 -18.34
C ILE A 153 14.89 -7.58 -17.91
N PHE A 154 14.48 -6.45 -17.32
CA PHE A 154 13.12 -6.28 -16.81
C PHE A 154 12.07 -6.44 -17.91
N GLN A 155 12.25 -5.81 -19.07
CA GLN A 155 11.34 -5.91 -20.22
C GLN A 155 11.46 -7.24 -20.98
N GLY A 156 12.53 -8.01 -20.75
CA GLY A 156 12.82 -9.31 -21.37
C GLY A 156 12.19 -10.52 -20.71
N GLY A 157 11.21 -10.32 -19.82
CA GLY A 157 10.51 -11.43 -19.13
C GLY A 157 11.15 -11.83 -17.80
N PHE A 158 11.87 -10.91 -17.15
CA PHE A 158 12.37 -11.13 -15.80
C PHE A 158 11.24 -11.40 -14.82
N THR A 159 11.45 -12.39 -13.96
CA THR A 159 10.50 -12.76 -12.91
C THR A 159 11.21 -12.73 -11.57
N PHE A 160 10.59 -12.12 -10.58
CA PHE A 160 11.10 -11.99 -9.23
C PHE A 160 10.07 -12.45 -8.20
N SER A 161 10.49 -13.17 -7.18
CA SER A 161 9.65 -13.54 -6.04
C SER A 161 10.27 -12.94 -4.77
N GLY A 162 9.58 -11.98 -4.22
CA GLY A 162 9.99 -11.20 -3.06
C GLY A 162 9.17 -11.45 -1.80
N VAL A 163 9.18 -10.48 -0.91
CA VAL A 163 8.38 -10.46 0.32
C VAL A 163 6.99 -9.85 0.11
N THR A 164 6.83 -9.10 -1.00
CA THR A 164 5.60 -8.40 -1.34
C THR A 164 4.83 -9.08 -2.48
N GLY A 165 5.27 -10.21 -2.98
CA GLY A 165 4.60 -10.97 -4.03
C GLY A 165 5.45 -12.09 -4.59
N ASP A 166 4.78 -13.09 -5.15
CA ASP A 166 5.40 -14.15 -5.90
C ASP A 166 5.22 -13.93 -7.40
N LYS A 167 6.22 -14.32 -8.20
CA LYS A 167 6.21 -14.17 -9.66
C LYS A 167 5.90 -12.76 -10.17
N ILE A 168 6.43 -11.76 -9.50
CA ILE A 168 6.37 -10.37 -9.96
C ILE A 168 7.05 -10.27 -11.31
N THR A 169 6.39 -9.65 -12.29
CA THR A 169 6.90 -9.48 -13.66
C THR A 169 6.74 -8.03 -14.12
N TRP A 170 7.40 -7.70 -15.22
CA TRP A 170 7.30 -6.38 -15.85
C TRP A 170 6.90 -6.55 -17.31
N ASP A 171 6.03 -5.69 -17.79
CA ASP A 171 5.67 -5.66 -19.19
C ASP A 171 6.72 -4.91 -20.05
N LYS A 172 6.46 -4.85 -21.37
CA LYS A 172 7.34 -4.19 -22.32
C LYS A 172 7.49 -2.68 -22.10
N ASP A 173 6.55 -2.06 -21.39
CA ASP A 173 6.53 -0.63 -21.08
C ASP A 173 7.11 -0.34 -19.69
N GLY A 174 7.48 -1.40 -18.94
CA GLY A 174 8.10 -1.34 -17.63
C GLY A 174 7.09 -1.32 -16.47
N PHE A 175 5.79 -1.49 -16.74
CA PHE A 175 4.80 -1.61 -15.67
C PHE A 175 4.93 -2.94 -14.95
N VAL A 176 4.90 -2.88 -13.63
CA VAL A 176 4.96 -4.07 -12.80
C VAL A 176 3.60 -4.79 -12.78
N ASN A 177 3.64 -6.11 -12.98
CA ASN A 177 2.50 -7.00 -12.75
C ASN A 177 2.71 -7.72 -11.43
N LYS A 178 1.86 -7.42 -10.45
CA LYS A 178 1.99 -7.85 -9.06
C LYS A 178 0.60 -7.90 -8.43
N ASP A 179 0.29 -9.00 -7.78
CA ASP A 179 -1.00 -9.17 -7.12
C ASP A 179 -1.15 -8.21 -5.92
N ALA A 180 -2.32 -7.64 -5.79
CA ALA A 180 -2.73 -6.91 -4.61
C ALA A 180 -3.60 -7.81 -3.72
N ILE A 181 -3.55 -7.56 -2.42
CA ILE A 181 -4.38 -8.23 -1.41
C ILE A 181 -5.29 -7.22 -0.73
N LYS A 182 -6.53 -7.62 -0.42
CA LYS A 182 -7.37 -6.86 0.51
C LYS A 182 -6.81 -7.04 1.92
N TYR A 183 -6.45 -5.94 2.56
CA TYR A 183 -6.05 -5.91 3.96
C TYR A 183 -7.17 -5.29 4.78
N VAL A 184 -7.72 -6.04 5.73
CA VAL A 184 -8.73 -5.55 6.67
C VAL A 184 -8.04 -5.07 7.93
N VAL A 185 -8.09 -3.77 8.18
CA VAL A 185 -7.50 -3.14 9.37
C VAL A 185 -8.47 -3.30 10.54
N LYS A 186 -9.75 -3.05 10.27
CA LYS A 186 -10.82 -3.15 11.25
C LYS A 186 -12.10 -3.67 10.59
N GLU A 187 -12.69 -4.69 11.18
CA GLU A 187 -14.05 -5.13 10.85
C GLU A 187 -15.08 -4.11 11.36
N ALA A 188 -16.24 -4.07 10.72
CA ALA A 188 -17.36 -3.27 11.21
C ALA A 188 -17.78 -3.73 12.62
N ASP A 189 -18.21 -2.78 13.45
CA ASP A 189 -18.80 -3.12 14.74
C ASP A 189 -20.09 -3.93 14.53
N LYS A 190 -20.21 -5.02 15.27
CA LYS A 190 -21.45 -5.81 15.29
C LYS A 190 -22.46 -5.10 16.21
N ASP A 191 -23.68 -4.90 15.70
CA ASP A 191 -24.81 -4.41 16.53
C ASP A 191 -25.18 -5.39 17.64
#